data_c4a53032c5bdeff3aa6336de3a100be0
#
_entry.id   c4a53032c5bdeff3aa6336de3a100be0
#
_cell.length_a   1.000
_cell.length_b   1.000
_cell.length_c   1.000
_cell.angle_alpha   90.00
_cell.angle_beta   90.00
_cell.angle_gamma   90.00
#
_symmetry.space_group_name_H-M   'P 1'
#
loop_
_entity.id
_entity.type
_entity.pdbx_description
1 polymer ?
#
loop_
_entity_poly.entity_id
_entity_poly.type
_entity_poly.pdbx_seq_one_letter_code
_entity_poly.pdbx_strand_id
1 'polypeptide(L)'
;QQLDTGKLHSRMPSQLFDYSLSEIPEEWSRSQRKLRASQGEGGQVDITARFESRRNRSFVYIQPPNAGLIELDEAPPLSHDSDAVDAVLTMAAMMRAKPVSSMQAMRKTVVDGSNTSGFQRTTLVATDGTIETDNGVVGIDVVCLEEDSARKLESKLTTEGEVVYYTLDRLGMPLVEIATAPDIQTPEHAKEVALHLGTLLRDTRLVRRGLGSIRQDLNVSIACGVRVEIKGCQDLDWIPKIIRIEMARQLHMYRLCNELREEADLPPLPSDRRLDSKPVENRVALSASSRLPFQTQDLTNLFSNSSSQMIQNSLSSGSVVLGLKLKGFAGKIGSKREDSEGSQLPRLGRELASSAKQAGVAGIFHSDELPAYGITETEVNNVREAMSLSESDAFILCVAPSWQAELALESVLLRARAAYHRIPGEVRNVVIRKGAPEDGTTTAMRPLPSGARMYPETDVQILNLKSSRWEEINSNLPMNKEQRLLRLQKYDISNNQIEAILGNELDDVFVSGLIANESSSIILPAKPWASILLDNSRSEIANKSDTPVSNVPWELLA
;
A
#
# COMPACT_ATOMS: atom_id res chain seq x y z
N GLN A 1 3.99 -10.71 -2.14
CA GLN A 1 4.57 -11.62 -1.13
C GLN A 1 6.06 -11.77 -1.34
N GLN A 2 6.86 -11.67 -0.27
CA GLN A 2 8.31 -11.92 -0.31
C GLN A 2 8.61 -13.41 -0.50
N LEU A 3 9.61 -13.70 -1.36
CA LEU A 3 10.13 -15.05 -1.58
C LEU A 3 11.28 -15.35 -0.62
N ASP A 4 11.48 -16.64 -0.33
CA ASP A 4 12.58 -17.10 0.54
C ASP A 4 13.79 -17.56 -0.30
N THR A 5 14.34 -16.63 -1.08
CA THR A 5 15.51 -16.83 -1.95
C THR A 5 16.52 -15.72 -1.71
N GLY A 6 17.65 -15.74 -2.40
CA GLY A 6 18.58 -14.60 -2.46
C GLY A 6 17.96 -13.37 -3.11
N LYS A 7 18.62 -12.23 -3.00
CA LYS A 7 18.18 -10.98 -3.66
C LYS A 7 18.21 -11.13 -5.19
N LEU A 8 17.20 -10.56 -5.85
CA LEU A 8 16.86 -10.83 -7.24
C LEU A 8 18.00 -10.55 -8.24
N HIS A 9 18.70 -9.43 -8.07
CA HIS A 9 19.71 -8.97 -9.03
C HIS A 9 21.12 -8.75 -8.43
N SER A 10 21.35 -9.14 -7.17
CA SER A 10 22.65 -9.04 -6.53
C SER A 10 23.15 -10.36 -5.93
N ARG A 11 22.28 -11.34 -5.76
CA ARG A 11 22.56 -12.62 -5.09
C ARG A 11 22.96 -12.47 -3.62
N MET A 12 22.85 -11.27 -3.05
CA MET A 12 23.10 -11.08 -1.63
C MET A 12 22.04 -11.81 -0.79
N PRO A 13 22.35 -12.20 0.46
CA PRO A 13 21.37 -12.86 1.32
C PRO A 13 20.14 -11.99 1.57
N SER A 14 18.95 -12.57 1.49
CA SER A 14 17.69 -11.92 1.86
C SER A 14 17.49 -11.94 3.39
N GLN A 15 18.27 -11.15 4.11
CA GLN A 15 18.23 -11.04 5.56
C GLN A 15 17.67 -9.67 5.97
N LEU A 16 16.73 -9.64 6.92
CA LEU A 16 16.23 -8.41 7.52
C LEU A 16 16.90 -8.21 8.89
N PHE A 17 17.33 -6.98 9.13
CA PHE A 17 17.83 -6.53 10.43
C PHE A 17 16.76 -5.67 11.09
N ASP A 18 16.21 -6.12 12.20
CA ASP A 18 15.10 -5.43 12.87
C ASP A 18 15.60 -4.31 13.80
N TYR A 19 16.46 -3.44 13.25
CA TYR A 19 16.99 -2.29 13.96
C TYR A 19 16.15 -1.04 13.73
N SER A 20 15.95 -0.25 14.77
CA SER A 20 15.56 1.16 14.69
C SER A 20 16.76 2.02 14.29
N LEU A 21 16.53 3.29 13.92
CA LEU A 21 17.62 4.19 13.50
C LEU A 21 18.70 4.39 14.60
N SER A 22 18.31 4.33 15.87
CA SER A 22 19.22 4.47 17.02
C SER A 22 20.04 3.21 17.32
N GLU A 23 19.64 2.06 16.81
CA GLU A 23 20.29 0.76 17.00
C GLU A 23 21.22 0.39 15.85
N ILE A 24 21.23 1.19 14.77
CA ILE A 24 22.09 0.94 13.60
C ILE A 24 23.55 1.03 14.01
N PRO A 25 24.38 -0.02 13.74
CA PRO A 25 25.81 0.00 14.00
C PRO A 25 26.51 1.19 13.30
N GLU A 26 27.46 1.82 13.98
CA GLU A 26 28.18 3.01 13.48
C GLU A 26 29.02 2.69 12.23
N GLU A 27 29.51 1.46 12.11
CA GLU A 27 30.32 0.97 10.98
C GLU A 27 29.51 0.82 9.67
N TRP A 28 28.17 0.83 9.73
CA TRP A 28 27.37 0.78 8.53
C TRP A 28 27.44 2.10 7.78
N SER A 29 27.88 2.06 6.54
CA SER A 29 28.03 3.25 5.71
C SER A 29 26.68 3.93 5.46
N ARG A 30 26.72 5.26 5.32
CA ARG A 30 25.54 6.10 5.05
C ARG A 30 25.80 6.98 3.84
N SER A 31 24.91 6.98 2.89
CA SER A 31 24.95 7.88 1.74
C SER A 31 23.68 8.74 1.68
N GLN A 32 23.83 10.01 1.37
CA GLN A 32 22.69 10.93 1.23
C GLN A 32 22.50 11.30 -0.22
N ARG A 33 21.26 11.23 -0.69
CA ARG A 33 20.87 11.55 -2.06
C ARG A 33 19.61 12.41 -2.08
N LYS A 34 19.49 13.21 -3.13
CA LYS A 34 18.29 13.97 -3.44
C LYS A 34 17.82 13.53 -4.82
N LEU A 35 16.77 12.71 -4.86
CA LEU A 35 16.20 12.23 -6.11
C LEU A 35 15.46 13.37 -6.83
N ARG A 36 15.63 13.44 -8.14
CA ARG A 36 14.90 14.36 -9.01
C ARG A 36 13.97 13.55 -9.90
N ALA A 37 12.76 14.07 -10.14
CA ALA A 37 11.88 13.49 -11.14
C ALA A 37 12.55 13.59 -12.51
N SER A 38 12.89 12.47 -13.11
CA SER A 38 13.41 12.38 -14.49
C SER A 38 12.25 12.22 -15.47
N GLN A 39 12.46 12.68 -16.71
CA GLN A 39 11.56 12.36 -17.81
C GLN A 39 11.79 10.91 -18.23
N GLY A 40 10.71 10.15 -18.45
CA GLY A 40 10.79 8.86 -19.10
C GLY A 40 11.21 8.99 -20.57
N GLU A 41 11.53 7.89 -21.22
CA GLU A 41 11.97 7.87 -22.63
C GLU A 41 10.97 8.55 -23.59
N GLY A 42 9.67 8.58 -23.24
CA GLY A 42 8.63 9.30 -23.97
C GLY A 42 8.56 10.82 -23.71
N GLY A 43 9.54 11.41 -23.01
CA GLY A 43 9.59 12.85 -22.71
C GLY A 43 8.54 13.35 -21.71
N GLN A 44 7.73 12.45 -21.14
CA GLN A 44 6.71 12.79 -20.14
C GLN A 44 7.18 12.43 -18.74
N VAL A 45 6.84 13.28 -17.77
CA VAL A 45 7.05 13.01 -16.35
C VAL A 45 5.77 12.40 -15.79
N ASP A 46 5.86 11.25 -15.12
CA ASP A 46 4.74 10.63 -14.43
C ASP A 46 4.10 11.60 -13.42
N ILE A 47 2.77 11.55 -13.31
CA ILE A 47 1.99 12.45 -12.45
C ILE A 47 2.43 12.29 -10.98
N THR A 48 2.72 11.06 -10.55
CA THR A 48 3.19 10.76 -9.20
C THR A 48 4.59 11.33 -8.96
N ALA A 49 5.49 11.22 -9.96
CA ALA A 49 6.82 11.79 -9.90
C ALA A 49 6.78 13.32 -9.79
N ARG A 50 5.88 13.96 -10.53
CA ARG A 50 5.65 15.41 -10.47
C ARG A 50 5.10 15.86 -9.11
N PHE A 51 4.23 15.06 -8.52
CA PHE A 51 3.67 15.29 -7.18
C PHE A 51 4.75 15.20 -6.09
N GLU A 52 5.55 14.14 -6.10
CA GLU A 52 6.62 13.92 -5.10
C GLU A 52 7.78 14.91 -5.24
N SER A 53 8.11 15.38 -6.45
CA SER A 53 9.20 16.34 -6.67
C SER A 53 8.94 17.73 -6.04
N ARG A 54 7.67 18.06 -5.74
CA ARG A 54 7.29 19.30 -5.03
C ARG A 54 7.61 19.23 -3.53
N ARG A 55 7.85 18.03 -3.00
CA ARG A 55 8.23 17.81 -1.60
C ARG A 55 9.75 17.97 -1.49
N ASN A 56 10.23 18.92 -0.71
CA ASN A 56 11.67 19.13 -0.51
C ASN A 56 12.24 18.02 0.39
N ARG A 57 12.54 16.86 -0.20
CA ARG A 57 13.02 15.66 0.49
C ARG A 57 14.44 15.31 0.13
N SER A 58 15.21 14.87 1.12
CA SER A 58 16.48 14.17 0.94
C SER A 58 16.39 12.78 1.58
N PHE A 59 17.17 11.83 1.07
CA PHE A 59 17.14 10.44 1.48
C PHE A 59 18.51 10.01 1.96
N VAL A 60 18.55 9.40 3.15
CA VAL A 60 19.76 8.80 3.72
C VAL A 60 19.62 7.29 3.63
N TYR A 61 20.52 6.66 2.90
CA TYR A 61 20.59 5.21 2.73
C TYR A 61 21.66 4.61 3.64
N ILE A 62 21.28 3.64 4.42
CA ILE A 62 22.13 2.92 5.35
C ILE A 62 22.38 1.54 4.76
N GLN A 63 23.66 1.21 4.60
CA GLN A 63 24.13 -0.01 3.94
C GLN A 63 24.47 -1.08 4.98
N PRO A 64 23.63 -2.11 5.19
CA PRO A 64 23.93 -3.26 6.02
C PRO A 64 24.87 -4.25 5.30
N PRO A 65 25.38 -5.30 5.99
CA PRO A 65 26.30 -6.28 5.40
C PRO A 65 25.76 -7.05 4.19
N ASN A 66 24.44 -7.12 4.04
CA ASN A 66 23.77 -7.77 2.91
C ASN A 66 23.34 -6.79 1.79
N ALA A 67 23.96 -5.63 1.71
CA ALA A 67 23.76 -4.66 0.63
C ALA A 67 25.10 -4.23 0.07
N GLY A 68 25.25 -4.29 -1.24
CA GLY A 68 26.47 -3.95 -1.98
C GLY A 68 26.28 -2.77 -2.93
N LEU A 69 27.15 -2.69 -3.95
CA LEU A 69 27.12 -1.62 -4.94
C LEU A 69 25.85 -1.66 -5.83
N ILE A 70 25.26 -2.84 -6.02
CA ILE A 70 24.02 -2.98 -6.80
C ILE A 70 22.86 -2.33 -6.06
N GLU A 71 22.74 -2.57 -4.75
CA GLU A 71 21.71 -1.93 -3.92
C GLU A 71 21.93 -0.42 -3.78
N LEU A 72 23.16 0.06 -3.94
CA LEU A 72 23.48 1.48 -3.99
C LEU A 72 23.30 2.11 -5.38
N ASP A 73 22.94 1.32 -6.39
CA ASP A 73 22.87 1.76 -7.78
C ASP A 73 24.22 2.29 -8.31
N GLU A 74 25.32 1.65 -7.88
CA GLU A 74 26.70 1.98 -8.25
C GLU A 74 27.37 0.85 -9.07
N ALA A 75 26.66 -0.26 -9.29
CA ALA A 75 27.08 -1.35 -10.17
C ALA A 75 25.87 -1.87 -10.96
N PRO A 76 26.10 -2.40 -12.19
CA PRO A 76 25.03 -2.97 -12.99
C PRO A 76 24.40 -4.20 -12.30
N PRO A 77 23.07 -4.42 -12.48
CA PRO A 77 22.38 -5.57 -11.91
C PRO A 77 22.84 -6.88 -12.57
N LEU A 78 22.78 -7.97 -11.84
CA LEU A 78 22.90 -9.32 -12.39
C LEU A 78 21.59 -9.75 -13.08
N SER A 79 21.64 -10.85 -13.82
CA SER A 79 20.44 -11.52 -14.34
C SER A 79 19.53 -11.96 -13.20
N HIS A 80 18.26 -12.26 -13.48
CA HIS A 80 17.31 -12.77 -12.50
C HIS A 80 17.87 -13.96 -11.70
N ASP A 81 17.59 -13.98 -10.41
CA ASP A 81 17.85 -15.15 -9.57
C ASP A 81 17.02 -16.34 -10.05
N SER A 82 17.67 -17.50 -10.28
CA SER A 82 17.02 -18.66 -10.86
C SER A 82 15.95 -19.24 -9.92
N ASP A 83 16.25 -19.27 -8.61
CA ASP A 83 15.35 -19.85 -7.62
C ASP A 83 14.11 -18.97 -7.44
N ALA A 84 14.28 -17.65 -7.51
CA ALA A 84 13.17 -16.69 -7.49
C ALA A 84 12.27 -16.85 -8.72
N VAL A 85 12.85 -17.05 -9.90
CA VAL A 85 12.10 -17.32 -11.14
C VAL A 85 11.32 -18.63 -11.03
N ASP A 86 11.94 -19.71 -10.56
CA ASP A 86 11.29 -21.01 -10.39
C ASP A 86 10.17 -20.97 -9.34
N ALA A 87 10.36 -20.19 -8.27
CA ALA A 87 9.32 -19.97 -7.26
C ALA A 87 8.07 -19.31 -7.88
N VAL A 88 8.25 -18.25 -8.66
CA VAL A 88 7.12 -17.56 -9.29
C VAL A 88 6.47 -18.39 -10.41
N LEU A 89 7.24 -19.14 -11.18
CA LEU A 89 6.71 -20.09 -12.17
C LEU A 89 5.89 -21.19 -11.51
N THR A 90 6.34 -21.70 -10.36
CA THR A 90 5.59 -22.70 -9.56
C THR A 90 4.23 -22.11 -9.11
N MET A 91 4.22 -20.88 -8.59
CA MET A 91 2.99 -20.20 -8.20
C MET A 91 2.06 -19.97 -9.40
N ALA A 92 2.63 -19.57 -10.55
CA ALA A 92 1.88 -19.39 -11.78
C ALA A 92 1.23 -20.70 -12.24
N ALA A 93 1.95 -21.82 -12.19
CA ALA A 93 1.41 -23.14 -12.52
C ALA A 93 0.29 -23.57 -11.57
N MET A 94 0.42 -23.32 -10.26
CA MET A 94 -0.64 -23.59 -9.28
C MET A 94 -1.91 -22.76 -9.50
N MET A 95 -1.76 -21.57 -10.09
CA MET A 95 -2.88 -20.70 -10.50
C MET A 95 -3.32 -20.96 -11.96
N ARG A 96 -2.83 -22.00 -12.61
CA ARG A 96 -3.13 -22.31 -14.02
C ARG A 96 -2.83 -21.16 -14.98
N ALA A 97 -1.89 -20.28 -14.61
CA ALA A 97 -1.51 -19.14 -15.44
C ALA A 97 -0.58 -19.58 -16.58
N LYS A 98 -0.61 -18.83 -17.67
CA LYS A 98 0.21 -19.09 -18.88
C LYS A 98 1.54 -18.33 -18.75
N PRO A 99 2.69 -19.02 -18.69
CA PRO A 99 3.96 -18.34 -18.63
C PRO A 99 4.28 -17.63 -19.93
N VAL A 100 4.96 -16.48 -19.85
CA VAL A 100 5.46 -15.80 -21.03
C VAL A 100 6.73 -16.49 -21.55
N SER A 101 6.91 -16.52 -22.86
CA SER A 101 8.09 -17.14 -23.50
C SER A 101 9.39 -16.37 -23.26
N SER A 102 9.29 -15.06 -23.07
CA SER A 102 10.41 -14.16 -22.82
C SER A 102 10.09 -13.20 -21.69
N MET A 103 10.95 -13.15 -20.69
CA MET A 103 10.81 -12.30 -19.51
C MET A 103 11.75 -11.12 -19.62
N GLN A 104 11.21 -9.93 -19.82
CA GLN A 104 11.94 -8.67 -19.86
C GLN A 104 11.75 -7.93 -18.53
N ALA A 105 12.84 -7.60 -17.85
CA ALA A 105 12.78 -6.70 -16.71
C ALA A 105 12.38 -5.29 -17.17
N MET A 106 11.47 -4.69 -16.42
CA MET A 106 10.99 -3.32 -16.63
C MET A 106 11.39 -2.46 -15.44
N ARG A 107 11.68 -1.19 -15.67
CA ARG A 107 11.88 -0.18 -14.64
C ARG A 107 10.52 0.46 -14.32
N LYS A 108 10.00 0.25 -13.12
CA LYS A 108 8.78 0.87 -12.61
C LYS A 108 9.16 2.07 -11.74
N THR A 109 8.99 3.29 -12.24
CA THR A 109 9.42 4.53 -11.58
C THR A 109 8.92 4.63 -10.13
N VAL A 110 9.83 4.91 -9.20
CA VAL A 110 9.60 5.11 -7.78
C VAL A 110 10.32 6.38 -7.34
N VAL A 111 9.58 7.34 -6.79
CA VAL A 111 10.10 8.69 -6.50
C VAL A 111 10.07 9.07 -5.03
N ASP A 112 9.60 8.18 -4.16
CA ASP A 112 9.54 8.39 -2.71
C ASP A 112 10.87 8.10 -2.00
N GLY A 113 11.91 7.75 -2.74
CA GLY A 113 13.24 7.42 -2.24
C GLY A 113 13.41 5.98 -1.78
N SER A 114 12.35 5.15 -1.80
CA SER A 114 12.44 3.77 -1.34
C SER A 114 13.29 2.84 -2.23
N ASN A 115 13.66 3.30 -3.43
CA ASN A 115 14.63 2.64 -4.31
C ASN A 115 15.75 3.62 -4.65
N THR A 116 16.99 3.23 -4.44
CA THR A 116 18.19 4.04 -4.69
C THR A 116 18.32 4.45 -6.16
N SER A 117 17.89 3.58 -7.08
CA SER A 117 17.88 3.82 -8.53
C SER A 117 16.74 4.74 -8.99
N GLY A 118 15.76 5.03 -8.15
CA GLY A 118 14.54 5.75 -8.53
C GLY A 118 13.52 4.91 -9.31
N PHE A 119 13.71 3.60 -9.40
CA PHE A 119 12.77 2.65 -9.99
C PHE A 119 12.83 1.29 -9.29
N GLN A 120 11.77 0.51 -9.43
CA GLN A 120 11.68 -0.89 -8.99
C GLN A 120 11.71 -1.77 -10.24
N ARG A 121 12.57 -2.78 -10.27
CA ARG A 121 12.58 -3.76 -11.37
C ARG A 121 11.41 -4.71 -11.21
N THR A 122 10.63 -4.86 -12.27
CA THR A 122 9.43 -5.68 -12.34
C THR A 122 9.46 -6.49 -13.62
N THR A 123 9.24 -7.79 -13.53
CA THR A 123 9.27 -8.71 -14.66
C THR A 123 7.95 -9.46 -14.75
N LEU A 124 7.27 -9.40 -15.88
CA LEU A 124 6.09 -10.22 -16.15
C LEU A 124 6.53 -11.68 -16.34
N VAL A 125 5.92 -12.59 -15.57
CA VAL A 125 6.22 -14.03 -15.61
C VAL A 125 5.09 -14.84 -16.25
N ALA A 126 3.83 -14.52 -15.90
CA ALA A 126 2.67 -15.24 -16.45
C ALA A 126 1.43 -14.36 -16.51
N THR A 127 0.45 -14.77 -17.32
CA THR A 127 -0.87 -14.13 -17.49
C THR A 127 -1.98 -15.17 -17.52
N ASP A 128 -3.21 -14.72 -17.56
CA ASP A 128 -4.42 -15.53 -17.84
C ASP A 128 -4.54 -16.76 -16.92
N GLY A 129 -4.27 -16.61 -15.64
CA GLY A 129 -4.49 -17.63 -14.63
C GLY A 129 -5.92 -17.62 -14.10
N THR A 130 -6.24 -18.63 -13.28
CA THR A 130 -7.52 -18.73 -12.58
C THR A 130 -7.35 -19.40 -11.23
N ILE A 131 -8.18 -18.98 -10.28
CA ILE A 131 -8.39 -19.66 -9.00
C ILE A 131 -9.87 -19.96 -8.81
N GLU A 132 -10.17 -21.05 -8.14
CA GLU A 132 -11.54 -21.46 -7.81
C GLU A 132 -11.79 -21.20 -6.33
N THR A 133 -12.89 -20.55 -6.01
CA THR A 133 -13.34 -20.26 -4.66
C THR A 133 -14.80 -20.72 -4.51
N ASP A 134 -15.30 -20.79 -3.28
CA ASP A 134 -16.69 -21.20 -3.03
C ASP A 134 -17.71 -20.23 -3.67
N ASN A 135 -17.32 -18.96 -3.81
CA ASN A 135 -18.15 -17.92 -4.42
C ASN A 135 -17.91 -17.72 -5.93
N GLY A 136 -17.08 -18.55 -6.55
CA GLY A 136 -16.86 -18.54 -8.00
C GLY A 136 -15.40 -18.55 -8.43
N VAL A 137 -15.21 -18.54 -9.74
CA VAL A 137 -13.88 -18.50 -10.38
C VAL A 137 -13.44 -17.05 -10.49
N VAL A 138 -12.19 -16.79 -10.14
CA VAL A 138 -11.55 -15.48 -10.28
C VAL A 138 -10.33 -15.60 -11.18
N GLY A 139 -10.29 -14.76 -12.20
CA GLY A 139 -9.14 -14.65 -13.11
C GLY A 139 -7.93 -14.04 -12.41
N ILE A 140 -6.75 -14.44 -12.85
CA ILE A 140 -5.47 -13.83 -12.50
C ILE A 140 -4.93 -13.16 -13.76
N ASP A 141 -4.96 -11.84 -13.79
CA ASP A 141 -4.53 -11.07 -14.97
C ASP A 141 -3.04 -11.20 -15.20
N VAL A 142 -2.25 -10.98 -14.15
CA VAL A 142 -0.78 -11.01 -14.24
C VAL A 142 -0.15 -11.61 -12.98
N VAL A 143 0.98 -12.27 -13.18
CA VAL A 143 1.92 -12.71 -12.15
C VAL A 143 3.28 -12.13 -12.49
N CYS A 144 3.81 -11.29 -11.61
CA CYS A 144 5.08 -10.62 -11.81
C CYS A 144 6.09 -11.00 -10.73
N LEU A 145 7.37 -10.97 -11.10
CA LEU A 145 8.51 -11.04 -10.20
C LEU A 145 9.10 -9.63 -10.06
N GLU A 146 9.17 -9.13 -8.83
CA GLU A 146 9.59 -7.77 -8.51
C GLU A 146 10.69 -7.74 -7.46
N GLU A 147 11.39 -6.61 -7.36
CA GLU A 147 12.27 -6.29 -6.23
C GLU A 147 11.47 -5.63 -5.10
N ASP A 148 11.76 -5.97 -3.83
CA ASP A 148 11.26 -5.18 -2.71
C ASP A 148 12.03 -3.86 -2.57
N SER A 149 11.38 -2.86 -2.01
CA SER A 149 11.95 -1.55 -1.74
C SER A 149 12.74 -1.53 -0.42
N ALA A 150 13.58 -0.53 -0.23
CA ALA A 150 14.27 -0.29 1.02
C ALA A 150 13.28 -0.07 2.18
N ARG A 151 13.69 -0.46 3.38
CA ARG A 151 12.87 -0.33 4.58
C ARG A 151 13.05 1.07 5.17
N LYS A 152 11.95 1.84 5.25
CA LYS A 152 11.94 3.14 5.91
C LYS A 152 12.11 2.93 7.42
N LEU A 153 13.07 3.65 8.02
CA LEU A 153 13.31 3.69 9.44
C LEU A 153 12.59 4.87 10.10
N GLU A 154 12.88 6.08 9.63
CA GLU A 154 12.40 7.31 10.24
C GLU A 154 12.32 8.44 9.19
N SER A 155 11.58 9.49 9.48
CA SER A 155 11.70 10.78 8.77
C SER A 155 11.79 11.92 9.78
N LYS A 156 12.66 12.90 9.50
CA LYS A 156 12.91 14.08 10.34
C LYS A 156 12.67 15.34 9.53
N LEU A 157 11.94 16.28 10.10
CA LEU A 157 11.84 17.62 9.55
C LEU A 157 13.06 18.43 9.98
N THR A 158 13.72 19.07 9.03
CA THR A 158 14.82 19.98 9.23
C THR A 158 14.49 21.36 8.66
N THR A 159 15.35 22.36 8.90
CA THR A 159 15.20 23.69 8.29
C THR A 159 15.31 23.67 6.76
N GLU A 160 15.95 22.64 6.19
CA GLU A 160 16.17 22.47 4.75
C GLU A 160 15.15 21.56 4.06
N GLY A 161 14.22 20.95 4.81
CA GLY A 161 13.21 20.03 4.31
C GLY A 161 13.11 18.75 5.11
N GLU A 162 12.42 17.74 4.56
CA GLU A 162 12.25 16.42 5.18
C GLU A 162 13.43 15.51 4.82
N VAL A 163 14.08 14.90 5.81
CA VAL A 163 15.10 13.87 5.64
C VAL A 163 14.50 12.52 5.98
N VAL A 164 14.52 11.58 5.02
CA VAL A 164 13.98 10.23 5.19
C VAL A 164 15.14 9.23 5.26
N TYR A 165 15.14 8.37 6.28
CA TYR A 165 16.16 7.35 6.51
C TYR A 165 15.65 5.99 6.06
N TYR A 166 16.43 5.33 5.20
CA TYR A 166 16.17 3.98 4.70
C TYR A 166 17.33 3.04 5.03
N THR A 167 17.03 1.77 5.35
CA THR A 167 18.03 0.69 5.35
C THR A 167 17.86 -0.17 4.11
N LEU A 168 18.97 -0.60 3.53
CA LEU A 168 19.02 -1.35 2.26
C LEU A 168 18.94 -2.88 2.48
N ASP A 169 18.69 -3.35 3.70
CA ASP A 169 18.58 -4.78 4.01
C ASP A 169 17.52 -5.48 3.17
N ARG A 170 16.37 -4.83 2.96
CA ARG A 170 15.22 -5.36 2.23
C ARG A 170 15.29 -5.07 0.72
N LEU A 171 16.02 -4.04 0.31
CA LEU A 171 16.10 -3.66 -1.11
C LEU A 171 16.64 -4.80 -1.96
N GLY A 172 15.94 -5.12 -3.04
CA GLY A 172 16.31 -6.19 -3.96
C GLY A 172 15.82 -7.59 -3.56
N MET A 173 15.15 -7.75 -2.41
CA MET A 173 14.51 -9.03 -2.05
C MET A 173 13.40 -9.34 -3.06
N PRO A 174 13.30 -10.58 -3.58
CA PRO A 174 12.30 -10.90 -4.57
C PRO A 174 10.89 -10.95 -3.98
N LEU A 175 9.95 -10.41 -4.76
CA LEU A 175 8.52 -10.42 -4.48
C LEU A 175 7.78 -11.09 -5.63
N VAL A 176 6.76 -11.89 -5.33
CA VAL A 176 5.70 -12.18 -6.29
C VAL A 176 4.59 -11.15 -6.13
N GLU A 177 4.21 -10.49 -7.23
CA GLU A 177 3.02 -9.67 -7.35
C GLU A 177 1.97 -10.43 -8.17
N ILE A 178 0.78 -10.59 -7.62
CA ILE A 178 -0.35 -11.26 -8.26
C ILE A 178 -1.48 -10.24 -8.34
N ALA A 179 -1.99 -9.99 -9.55
CA ALA A 179 -3.15 -9.15 -9.76
C ALA A 179 -4.32 -10.00 -10.25
N THR A 180 -5.43 -9.93 -9.53
CA THR A 180 -6.69 -10.57 -9.95
C THR A 180 -7.39 -9.77 -11.03
N ALA A 181 -8.15 -10.44 -11.88
CA ALA A 181 -9.14 -9.80 -12.72
C ALA A 181 -10.28 -9.17 -11.89
N PRO A 182 -11.07 -8.24 -12.44
CA PRO A 182 -12.16 -7.58 -11.72
C PRO A 182 -13.43 -8.46 -11.61
N ASP A 183 -13.26 -9.73 -11.26
CA ASP A 183 -14.34 -10.72 -11.16
C ASP A 183 -15.00 -10.77 -9.78
N ILE A 184 -14.34 -10.17 -8.79
CA ILE A 184 -14.81 -10.15 -7.40
C ILE A 184 -15.99 -9.20 -7.28
N GLN A 185 -17.19 -9.75 -6.93
CA GLN A 185 -18.44 -8.99 -6.91
C GLN A 185 -18.90 -8.56 -5.51
N THR A 186 -18.41 -9.23 -4.46
CA THR A 186 -18.82 -8.94 -3.09
C THR A 186 -17.62 -8.72 -2.17
N PRO A 187 -17.77 -7.94 -1.08
CA PRO A 187 -16.71 -7.75 -0.11
C PRO A 187 -16.25 -9.06 0.56
N GLU A 188 -17.16 -9.99 0.81
CA GLU A 188 -16.87 -11.31 1.39
C GLU A 188 -16.06 -12.18 0.45
N HIS A 189 -16.40 -12.17 -0.83
CA HIS A 189 -15.64 -12.87 -1.87
C HIS A 189 -14.20 -12.33 -1.96
N ALA A 190 -13.99 -11.02 -1.75
CA ALA A 190 -12.64 -10.45 -1.71
C ALA A 190 -11.79 -11.02 -0.57
N LYS A 191 -12.38 -11.19 0.63
CA LYS A 191 -11.71 -11.85 1.77
C LYS A 191 -11.37 -13.30 1.46
N GLU A 192 -12.31 -14.04 0.88
CA GLU A 192 -12.11 -15.44 0.48
C GLU A 192 -10.96 -15.59 -0.53
N VAL A 193 -10.95 -14.77 -1.58
CA VAL A 193 -9.87 -14.75 -2.59
C VAL A 193 -8.52 -14.44 -1.95
N ALA A 194 -8.44 -13.45 -1.06
CA ALA A 194 -7.21 -13.10 -0.37
C ALA A 194 -6.70 -14.26 0.51
N LEU A 195 -7.60 -14.94 1.24
CA LEU A 195 -7.27 -16.12 2.04
C LEU A 195 -6.80 -17.28 1.15
N HIS A 196 -7.48 -17.54 0.04
CA HIS A 196 -7.13 -18.60 -0.91
C HIS A 196 -5.73 -18.37 -1.50
N LEU A 197 -5.46 -17.17 -2.01
CA LEU A 197 -4.13 -16.81 -2.53
C LEU A 197 -3.05 -16.92 -1.46
N GLY A 198 -3.30 -16.43 -0.25
CA GLY A 198 -2.35 -16.54 0.86
C GLY A 198 -2.05 -18.00 1.24
N THR A 199 -3.04 -18.88 1.16
CA THR A 199 -2.88 -20.33 1.40
C THR A 199 -2.06 -20.96 0.29
N LEU A 200 -2.42 -20.72 -0.98
CA LEU A 200 -1.69 -21.21 -2.15
C LEU A 200 -0.21 -20.84 -2.10
N LEU A 201 0.08 -19.57 -1.80
CA LEU A 201 1.46 -19.09 -1.70
C LEU A 201 2.24 -19.83 -0.59
N ARG A 202 1.63 -20.04 0.58
CA ARG A 202 2.25 -20.79 1.68
C ARG A 202 2.44 -22.26 1.37
N ASP A 203 1.53 -22.87 0.61
CA ASP A 203 1.64 -24.27 0.20
C ASP A 203 2.87 -24.54 -0.67
N THR A 204 3.40 -23.53 -1.36
CA THR A 204 4.66 -23.65 -2.12
C THR A 204 5.88 -23.89 -1.24
N ARG A 205 5.88 -23.47 0.02
CA ARG A 205 7.05 -23.43 0.94
C ARG A 205 8.21 -22.55 0.45
N LEU A 206 7.96 -21.70 -0.56
CA LEU A 206 8.97 -20.83 -1.19
C LEU A 206 8.82 -19.37 -0.79
N VAL A 207 7.89 -19.06 0.13
CA VAL A 207 7.61 -17.68 0.59
C VAL A 207 8.07 -17.47 2.03
N ARG A 208 8.51 -16.26 2.30
CA ARG A 208 8.86 -15.84 3.66
C ARG A 208 7.62 -15.71 4.53
N ARG A 209 7.81 -16.00 5.82
CA ARG A 209 6.78 -15.85 6.86
C ARG A 209 7.06 -14.65 7.75
N GLY A 210 6.06 -14.26 8.51
CA GLY A 210 6.14 -13.18 9.48
C GLY A 210 5.44 -11.90 9.03
N LEU A 211 5.36 -10.95 9.95
CA LEU A 211 4.72 -9.65 9.72
C LEU A 211 5.44 -8.88 8.60
N GLY A 212 4.67 -8.33 7.66
CA GLY A 212 5.19 -7.55 6.55
C GLY A 212 5.74 -8.36 5.37
N SER A 213 5.79 -9.70 5.45
CA SER A 213 6.20 -10.56 4.32
C SER A 213 5.15 -10.65 3.22
N ILE A 214 3.87 -10.50 3.55
CA ILE A 214 2.76 -10.37 2.61
C ILE A 214 2.14 -8.98 2.74
N ARG A 215 1.88 -8.36 1.61
CA ARG A 215 1.15 -7.08 1.51
C ARG A 215 0.03 -7.26 0.49
N GLN A 216 -1.12 -6.68 0.76
CA GLN A 216 -2.24 -6.71 -0.16
C GLN A 216 -2.78 -5.31 -0.35
N ASP A 217 -3.10 -5.01 -1.59
CA ASP A 217 -3.75 -3.78 -2.01
C ASP A 217 -5.15 -4.13 -2.52
N LEU A 218 -6.15 -3.33 -2.16
CA LEU A 218 -7.52 -3.51 -2.61
C LEU A 218 -7.80 -2.49 -3.72
N ASN A 219 -8.23 -2.96 -4.89
CA ASN A 219 -8.73 -2.09 -5.94
C ASN A 219 -10.26 -2.10 -5.91
N VAL A 220 -10.87 -0.99 -5.51
CA VAL A 220 -12.32 -0.87 -5.34
C VAL A 220 -12.88 0.14 -6.33
N SER A 221 -13.94 -0.25 -7.04
CA SER A 221 -14.72 0.66 -7.88
C SER A 221 -16.18 0.23 -7.95
N ILE A 222 -17.08 1.21 -7.97
CA ILE A 222 -18.50 1.01 -8.26
C ILE A 222 -18.86 1.68 -9.58
N ALA A 223 -20.04 1.40 -10.15
CA ALA A 223 -20.43 1.94 -11.46
C ALA A 223 -20.33 3.47 -11.53
N CYS A 224 -20.79 4.17 -10.49
CA CYS A 224 -20.73 5.64 -10.39
C CYS A 224 -19.40 6.19 -9.85
N GLY A 225 -18.43 5.31 -9.53
CA GLY A 225 -17.11 5.69 -9.03
C GLY A 225 -15.99 5.43 -10.03
N VAL A 226 -14.76 5.42 -9.55
CA VAL A 226 -13.56 5.02 -10.29
C VAL A 226 -12.72 4.04 -9.46
N ARG A 227 -11.72 3.44 -10.09
CA ARG A 227 -10.78 2.59 -9.37
C ARG A 227 -9.99 3.39 -8.34
N VAL A 228 -10.08 2.95 -7.11
CA VAL A 228 -9.27 3.43 -5.99
C VAL A 228 -8.45 2.27 -5.45
N GLU A 229 -7.15 2.46 -5.32
CA GLU A 229 -6.22 1.49 -4.73
C GLU A 229 -6.06 1.79 -3.24
N ILE A 230 -6.38 0.84 -2.38
CA ILE A 230 -6.30 0.97 -0.92
C ILE A 230 -5.16 0.13 -0.39
N LYS A 231 -4.21 0.78 0.26
CA LYS A 231 -3.04 0.15 0.90
C LYS A 231 -3.22 0.04 2.42
N GLY A 232 -2.44 -0.86 3.03
CA GLY A 232 -2.38 -1.00 4.48
C GLY A 232 -3.47 -1.88 5.09
N CYS A 233 -4.21 -2.65 4.27
CA CYS A 233 -5.12 -3.67 4.76
C CYS A 233 -4.33 -4.92 5.14
N GLN A 234 -3.94 -5.05 6.42
CA GLN A 234 -3.13 -6.17 6.91
C GLN A 234 -4.00 -7.35 7.36
N ASP A 235 -5.16 -7.08 7.93
CA ASP A 235 -6.06 -8.07 8.49
C ASP A 235 -7.15 -8.45 7.48
N LEU A 236 -7.28 -9.76 7.22
CA LEU A 236 -8.27 -10.30 6.28
C LEU A 236 -9.71 -10.01 6.73
N ASP A 237 -9.97 -9.98 8.04
CA ASP A 237 -11.31 -9.73 8.59
C ASP A 237 -11.79 -8.30 8.33
N TRP A 238 -10.86 -7.37 8.10
CA TRP A 238 -11.17 -5.99 7.77
C TRP A 238 -11.47 -5.75 6.29
N ILE A 239 -11.09 -6.66 5.40
CA ILE A 239 -11.29 -6.49 3.94
C ILE A 239 -12.76 -6.15 3.61
N PRO A 240 -13.77 -6.90 4.06
CA PRO A 240 -15.15 -6.61 3.71
C PRO A 240 -15.61 -5.23 4.20
N LYS A 241 -15.22 -4.84 5.42
CA LYS A 241 -15.56 -3.55 6.00
C LYS A 241 -14.93 -2.38 5.22
N ILE A 242 -13.62 -2.47 4.91
CA ILE A 242 -12.90 -1.46 4.14
C ILE A 242 -13.55 -1.27 2.77
N ILE A 243 -13.88 -2.36 2.09
CA ILE A 243 -14.53 -2.31 0.77
C ILE A 243 -15.90 -1.63 0.86
N ARG A 244 -16.74 -1.99 1.84
CA ARG A 244 -18.07 -1.38 2.01
C ARG A 244 -17.97 0.12 2.29
N ILE A 245 -17.04 0.53 3.15
CA ILE A 245 -16.82 1.94 3.47
C ILE A 245 -16.34 2.69 2.22
N GLU A 246 -15.46 2.11 1.41
CA GLU A 246 -15.01 2.76 0.16
C GLU A 246 -16.16 2.84 -0.87
N MET A 247 -16.95 1.78 -1.04
CA MET A 247 -18.13 1.81 -1.91
C MET A 247 -19.10 2.92 -1.49
N ALA A 248 -19.37 3.02 -0.18
CA ALA A 248 -20.22 4.06 0.40
C ALA A 248 -19.62 5.46 0.20
N ARG A 249 -18.30 5.63 0.33
CA ARG A 249 -17.60 6.88 0.04
C ARG A 249 -17.78 7.30 -1.42
N GLN A 250 -17.57 6.38 -2.35
CA GLN A 250 -17.74 6.67 -3.78
C GLN A 250 -19.16 7.08 -4.12
N LEU A 251 -20.16 6.40 -3.55
CA LEU A 251 -21.57 6.74 -3.73
C LEU A 251 -21.91 8.10 -3.11
N HIS A 252 -21.42 8.40 -1.92
CA HIS A 252 -21.63 9.69 -1.26
C HIS A 252 -21.05 10.84 -2.11
N MET A 253 -19.82 10.69 -2.58
CA MET A 253 -19.17 11.72 -3.41
C MET A 253 -19.87 11.90 -4.77
N TYR A 254 -20.39 10.84 -5.37
CA TYR A 254 -21.22 10.92 -6.57
C TYR A 254 -22.50 11.74 -6.33
N ARG A 255 -23.19 11.52 -5.23
CA ARG A 255 -24.40 12.28 -4.87
C ARG A 255 -24.08 13.73 -4.60
N LEU A 256 -23.03 14.00 -3.84
CA LEU A 256 -22.55 15.36 -3.57
C LEU A 256 -22.17 16.09 -4.87
N CYS A 257 -21.50 15.42 -5.80
CA CYS A 257 -21.18 15.98 -7.11
C CYS A 257 -22.45 16.44 -7.86
N ASN A 258 -23.50 15.63 -7.85
CA ASN A 258 -24.74 16.01 -8.53
C ASN A 258 -25.50 17.13 -7.82
N GLU A 259 -25.48 17.20 -6.49
CA GLU A 259 -25.99 18.34 -5.73
C GLU A 259 -25.26 19.66 -6.10
N LEU A 260 -23.92 19.62 -6.17
CA LEU A 260 -23.11 20.77 -6.58
C LEU A 260 -23.35 21.18 -8.04
N ARG A 261 -23.53 20.21 -8.94
CA ARG A 261 -23.83 20.48 -10.36
C ARG A 261 -25.21 21.06 -10.57
N GLU A 262 -26.22 20.56 -9.87
CA GLU A 262 -27.60 21.07 -9.93
C GLU A 262 -27.64 22.53 -9.48
N GLU A 263 -27.06 22.86 -8.33
CA GLU A 263 -26.98 24.25 -7.82
C GLU A 263 -26.14 25.17 -8.71
N ALA A 264 -25.27 24.60 -9.53
CA ALA A 264 -24.44 25.36 -10.48
C ALA A 264 -25.05 25.44 -11.89
N ASP A 265 -26.25 24.87 -12.11
CA ASP A 265 -26.88 24.73 -13.41
C ASP A 265 -25.99 24.01 -14.43
N LEU A 266 -25.35 22.92 -13.97
CA LEU A 266 -24.46 22.08 -14.76
C LEU A 266 -25.10 20.71 -15.07
N PRO A 267 -24.72 20.07 -16.19
CA PRO A 267 -25.21 18.74 -16.53
C PRO A 267 -24.89 17.72 -15.42
N PRO A 268 -25.82 16.82 -15.07
CA PRO A 268 -25.58 15.80 -14.06
C PRO A 268 -24.48 14.84 -14.49
N LEU A 269 -23.74 14.30 -13.51
CA LEU A 269 -22.78 13.24 -13.72
C LEU A 269 -23.53 11.92 -13.95
N PRO A 270 -23.23 11.14 -15.02
CA PRO A 270 -23.84 9.84 -15.24
C PRO A 270 -23.63 8.87 -14.07
N SER A 271 -24.60 8.02 -13.80
CA SER A 271 -24.49 6.96 -12.78
C SER A 271 -23.53 5.83 -13.19
N ASP A 272 -23.21 5.71 -14.48
CA ASP A 272 -22.21 4.78 -14.99
C ASP A 272 -21.08 5.57 -15.66
N ARG A 273 -19.84 5.35 -15.17
CA ARG A 273 -18.63 6.02 -15.68
C ARG A 273 -18.36 5.76 -17.17
N ARG A 274 -18.90 4.68 -17.74
CA ARG A 274 -18.76 4.38 -19.17
C ARG A 274 -19.51 5.38 -20.05
N LEU A 275 -20.45 6.13 -19.47
CA LEU A 275 -21.24 7.17 -20.14
C LEU A 275 -20.64 8.57 -19.98
N ASP A 276 -19.45 8.71 -19.35
CA ASP A 276 -18.81 9.99 -19.18
C ASP A 276 -18.44 10.63 -20.52
N SER A 277 -18.75 11.92 -20.65
CA SER A 277 -18.48 12.69 -21.85
C SER A 277 -17.38 13.70 -21.63
N LYS A 278 -16.20 13.51 -22.25
CA LYS A 278 -15.08 14.46 -22.15
C LYS A 278 -15.46 15.92 -22.44
N PRO A 279 -16.24 16.23 -23.51
CA PRO A 279 -16.68 17.60 -23.74
C PRO A 279 -17.54 18.20 -22.63
N VAL A 280 -18.40 17.38 -22.00
CA VAL A 280 -19.22 17.81 -20.86
C VAL A 280 -18.32 18.07 -19.66
N GLU A 281 -17.44 17.14 -19.32
CA GLU A 281 -16.53 17.25 -18.17
C GLU A 281 -15.57 18.44 -18.32
N ASN A 282 -15.09 18.74 -19.52
CA ASN A 282 -14.26 19.94 -19.77
C ASN A 282 -15.05 21.23 -19.50
N ARG A 283 -16.32 21.31 -19.88
CA ARG A 283 -17.19 22.48 -19.57
C ARG A 283 -17.41 22.62 -18.06
N VAL A 284 -17.64 21.49 -17.38
CA VAL A 284 -17.79 21.46 -15.91
C VAL A 284 -16.50 21.93 -15.24
N ALA A 285 -15.33 21.51 -15.71
CA ALA A 285 -14.05 21.91 -15.17
C ALA A 285 -13.80 23.43 -15.30
N LEU A 286 -14.14 24.01 -16.46
CA LEU A 286 -14.06 25.45 -16.69
C LEU A 286 -15.02 26.21 -15.77
N SER A 287 -16.25 25.73 -15.62
CA SER A 287 -17.23 26.32 -14.71
C SER A 287 -16.78 26.24 -13.25
N ALA A 288 -16.32 25.07 -12.79
CA ALA A 288 -15.82 24.89 -11.44
C ALA A 288 -14.61 25.81 -11.15
N SER A 289 -13.69 25.96 -12.10
CA SER A 289 -12.55 26.85 -11.97
C SER A 289 -12.95 28.33 -11.89
N SER A 290 -13.96 28.72 -12.65
CA SER A 290 -14.50 30.09 -12.60
C SER A 290 -15.28 30.36 -11.32
N ARG A 291 -16.03 29.41 -10.80
CA ARG A 291 -16.82 29.52 -9.55
C ARG A 291 -15.96 29.54 -8.30
N LEU A 292 -14.84 28.82 -8.35
CA LEU A 292 -13.88 28.66 -7.25
C LEU A 292 -12.50 29.17 -7.68
N PRO A 293 -12.30 30.50 -7.81
CA PRO A 293 -10.99 31.08 -8.09
C PRO A 293 -10.06 30.89 -6.89
N PHE A 294 -8.75 30.75 -7.13
CA PHE A 294 -7.78 30.77 -6.05
C PHE A 294 -7.57 32.20 -5.56
N GLN A 295 -8.23 32.56 -4.48
CA GLN A 295 -8.12 33.84 -3.81
C GLN A 295 -8.12 33.60 -2.30
N THR A 296 -6.96 33.73 -1.69
CA THR A 296 -6.80 33.70 -0.25
C THR A 296 -6.95 35.10 0.34
N GLN A 297 -7.41 35.17 1.57
CA GLN A 297 -7.51 36.43 2.32
C GLN A 297 -6.80 36.27 3.65
N ASP A 298 -5.95 37.26 3.99
CA ASP A 298 -5.32 37.30 5.30
C ASP A 298 -6.34 37.78 6.34
N LEU A 299 -6.63 36.92 7.29
CA LEU A 299 -7.58 37.17 8.37
C LEU A 299 -6.89 37.19 9.75
N THR A 300 -5.56 37.26 9.77
CA THR A 300 -4.74 37.16 10.99
C THR A 300 -5.20 38.15 12.06
N ASN A 301 -5.54 39.39 11.66
CA ASN A 301 -5.99 40.43 12.58
C ASN A 301 -7.30 40.08 13.31
N LEU A 302 -8.21 39.30 12.69
CA LEU A 302 -9.46 38.87 13.30
C LEU A 302 -9.25 37.88 14.46
N PHE A 303 -8.11 37.18 14.46
CA PHE A 303 -7.77 36.18 15.43
C PHE A 303 -6.67 36.60 16.42
N SER A 304 -6.26 37.87 16.42
CA SER A 304 -5.22 38.41 17.30
C SER A 304 -5.53 38.22 18.79
N ASN A 305 -6.81 38.23 19.17
CA ASN A 305 -7.29 38.00 20.53
C ASN A 305 -8.18 36.74 20.63
N SER A 306 -8.00 35.78 19.76
CA SER A 306 -8.79 34.54 19.76
C SER A 306 -8.61 33.75 21.05
N SER A 307 -9.69 33.14 21.54
CA SER A 307 -9.64 32.19 22.67
C SER A 307 -9.11 30.82 22.28
N SER A 308 -8.89 30.57 20.97
CA SER A 308 -8.29 29.33 20.49
C SER A 308 -6.79 29.26 20.80
N GLN A 309 -6.42 28.47 21.80
CA GLN A 309 -5.02 28.28 22.21
C GLN A 309 -4.12 27.80 21.05
N MET A 310 -4.67 26.96 20.16
CA MET A 310 -3.96 26.48 18.97
C MET A 310 -3.60 27.63 18.04
N ILE A 311 -4.54 28.53 17.75
CA ILE A 311 -4.32 29.70 16.90
C ILE A 311 -3.31 30.64 17.56
N GLN A 312 -3.47 30.96 18.85
CA GLN A 312 -2.56 31.85 19.58
C GLN A 312 -1.12 31.34 19.59
N ASN A 313 -0.93 30.06 19.84
CA ASN A 313 0.41 29.44 19.83
C ASN A 313 1.05 29.53 18.42
N SER A 314 0.25 29.34 17.37
CA SER A 314 0.74 29.42 16.00
C SER A 314 1.07 30.87 15.59
N LEU A 315 0.23 31.83 15.94
CA LEU A 315 0.48 33.23 15.69
C LEU A 315 1.75 33.74 16.40
N SER A 316 1.96 33.31 17.66
CA SER A 316 3.19 33.65 18.42
C SER A 316 4.45 33.14 17.74
N SER A 317 4.37 32.08 16.95
CA SER A 317 5.48 31.52 16.16
C SER A 317 5.58 32.08 14.74
N GLY A 318 4.86 33.17 14.43
CA GLY A 318 4.94 33.86 13.14
C GLY A 318 4.07 33.25 12.04
N SER A 319 3.10 32.39 12.38
CA SER A 319 2.09 31.90 11.46
C SER A 319 1.05 32.98 11.16
N VAL A 320 0.30 32.83 10.08
CA VAL A 320 -0.84 33.67 9.68
C VAL A 320 -2.11 32.82 9.63
N VAL A 321 -3.26 33.45 9.65
CA VAL A 321 -4.56 32.84 9.39
C VAL A 321 -5.01 33.24 8.00
N LEU A 322 -4.95 32.30 7.05
CA LEU A 322 -5.48 32.57 5.70
C LEU A 322 -6.86 31.91 5.54
N GLY A 323 -7.76 32.62 4.92
CA GLY A 323 -9.10 32.18 4.55
C GLY A 323 -9.24 31.89 3.06
N LEU A 324 -10.02 30.86 2.72
CA LEU A 324 -10.41 30.52 1.35
C LEU A 324 -11.93 30.40 1.27
N LYS A 325 -12.55 31.11 0.32
CA LYS A 325 -13.99 31.01 0.05
C LYS A 325 -14.29 29.80 -0.84
N LEU A 326 -15.29 29.00 -0.46
CA LEU A 326 -15.86 27.94 -1.26
C LEU A 326 -17.34 28.22 -1.56
N LYS A 327 -17.58 28.81 -2.73
CA LYS A 327 -18.91 29.23 -3.18
C LYS A 327 -19.84 28.04 -3.36
N GLY A 328 -20.99 28.03 -2.68
CA GLY A 328 -22.02 27.00 -2.79
C GLY A 328 -21.73 25.73 -1.97
N PHE A 329 -20.77 25.75 -1.02
CA PHE A 329 -20.36 24.58 -0.24
C PHE A 329 -20.90 24.56 1.20
N ALA A 330 -21.70 25.54 1.61
CA ALA A 330 -22.28 25.55 2.97
C ALA A 330 -23.13 24.29 3.22
N GLY A 331 -22.93 23.64 4.37
CA GLY A 331 -23.60 22.42 4.76
C GLY A 331 -23.12 21.13 4.04
N LYS A 332 -22.29 21.25 2.99
CA LYS A 332 -21.80 20.12 2.20
C LYS A 332 -20.45 19.57 2.70
N ILE A 333 -19.62 20.42 3.28
CA ILE A 333 -18.29 20.03 3.78
C ILE A 333 -18.44 19.13 5.00
N GLY A 334 -19.33 19.47 5.92
CA GLY A 334 -19.58 18.76 7.17
C GLY A 334 -20.59 17.63 7.09
N SER A 335 -21.25 17.41 5.94
CA SER A 335 -22.31 16.42 5.80
C SER A 335 -21.82 15.01 6.16
N LYS A 336 -22.60 14.32 7.02
CA LYS A 336 -22.30 12.96 7.49
C LYS A 336 -23.42 12.04 7.02
N ARG A 337 -23.03 10.81 6.72
CA ARG A 337 -23.96 9.68 6.61
C ARG A 337 -23.37 8.51 7.39
N GLU A 338 -24.19 7.72 8.01
CA GLU A 338 -23.79 6.45 8.63
C GLU A 338 -23.87 5.34 7.56
N ASP A 339 -22.93 4.42 7.61
CA ASP A 339 -22.96 3.21 6.80
C ASP A 339 -23.56 2.02 7.56
N SER A 340 -23.73 0.87 6.89
CA SER A 340 -24.24 -0.36 7.49
C SER A 340 -23.33 -0.97 8.56
N GLU A 341 -22.08 -0.53 8.64
CA GLU A 341 -21.09 -0.96 9.63
C GLU A 341 -21.09 -0.08 10.90
N GLY A 342 -21.97 0.92 10.96
CA GLY A 342 -22.03 1.89 12.06
C GLY A 342 -20.90 2.90 12.06
N SER A 343 -20.10 2.99 11.00
CA SER A 343 -19.05 3.99 10.84
C SER A 343 -19.60 5.28 10.26
N GLN A 344 -19.01 6.40 10.66
CA GLN A 344 -19.30 7.66 9.99
C GLN A 344 -18.65 7.65 8.60
N LEU A 345 -19.47 7.85 7.57
CA LEU A 345 -18.95 7.98 6.19
C LEU A 345 -17.96 9.13 6.09
N PRO A 346 -16.89 8.97 5.31
CA PRO A 346 -15.96 10.03 5.01
C PRO A 346 -16.70 11.24 4.42
N ARG A 347 -16.53 12.40 5.04
CA ARG A 347 -17.09 13.67 4.63
C ARG A 347 -16.14 14.39 3.67
N LEU A 348 -16.65 15.31 2.86
CA LEU A 348 -15.81 16.19 2.04
C LEU A 348 -14.76 16.93 2.89
N GLY A 349 -15.10 17.39 4.08
CA GLY A 349 -14.16 18.04 5.01
C GLY A 349 -12.91 17.19 5.30
N ARG A 350 -13.07 15.87 5.47
CA ARG A 350 -11.91 14.95 5.63
C ARG A 350 -11.04 14.89 4.38
N GLU A 351 -11.64 14.92 3.19
CA GLU A 351 -10.92 14.94 1.92
C GLU A 351 -10.13 16.26 1.76
N LEU A 352 -10.74 17.40 2.08
CA LEU A 352 -10.09 18.70 2.06
C LEU A 352 -8.94 18.80 3.07
N ALA A 353 -9.18 18.34 4.31
CA ALA A 353 -8.14 18.28 5.35
C ALA A 353 -6.97 17.36 4.97
N SER A 354 -7.26 16.21 4.35
CA SER A 354 -6.22 15.29 3.84
C SER A 354 -5.37 15.95 2.76
N SER A 355 -5.99 16.71 1.85
CA SER A 355 -5.27 17.47 0.80
C SER A 355 -4.39 18.56 1.38
N ALA A 356 -4.86 19.29 2.40
CA ALA A 356 -4.07 20.30 3.09
C ALA A 356 -2.85 19.70 3.80
N LYS A 357 -3.03 18.56 4.48
CA LYS A 357 -1.94 17.86 5.18
C LYS A 357 -0.80 17.44 4.25
N GLN A 358 -1.08 17.21 2.97
CA GLN A 358 -0.04 16.91 1.99
C GLN A 358 0.93 18.09 1.78
N ALA A 359 0.50 19.33 2.07
CA ALA A 359 1.36 20.52 2.10
C ALA A 359 2.13 20.68 3.43
N GLY A 360 1.98 19.75 4.37
CA GLY A 360 2.70 19.71 5.64
C GLY A 360 2.03 20.47 6.78
N VAL A 361 0.79 21.01 6.61
CA VAL A 361 0.04 21.64 7.70
C VAL A 361 -0.61 20.60 8.61
N ALA A 362 -0.86 20.95 9.86
CA ALA A 362 -1.51 20.07 10.84
C ALA A 362 -2.98 19.77 10.49
N GLY A 363 -3.68 20.73 9.87
CA GLY A 363 -5.07 20.64 9.47
C GLY A 363 -5.63 21.96 8.99
N ILE A 364 -6.93 21.97 8.80
CA ILE A 364 -7.74 23.15 8.43
C ILE A 364 -8.99 23.20 9.30
N PHE A 365 -9.61 24.38 9.41
CA PHE A 365 -10.95 24.52 9.94
C PHE A 365 -11.92 24.84 8.79
N HIS A 366 -13.16 24.41 8.89
CA HIS A 366 -14.18 24.75 7.90
C HIS A 366 -15.47 25.26 8.55
N SER A 367 -16.20 26.10 7.84
CA SER A 367 -17.40 26.78 8.34
C SER A 367 -18.48 25.83 8.90
N ASP A 368 -18.62 24.62 8.33
CA ASP A 368 -19.68 23.69 8.72
C ASP A 368 -19.43 23.02 10.09
N GLU A 369 -18.22 23.11 10.63
CA GLU A 369 -17.90 22.58 11.97
C GLU A 369 -17.72 23.67 13.04
N LEU A 370 -17.67 24.93 12.61
CA LEU A 370 -17.52 26.07 13.49
C LEU A 370 -18.90 26.61 13.93
N PRO A 371 -19.04 27.19 15.16
CA PRO A 371 -17.98 27.46 16.14
C PRO A 371 -17.49 26.20 16.88
N ALA A 372 -16.20 26.01 16.96
CA ALA A 372 -15.54 24.92 17.66
C ALA A 372 -14.03 25.23 17.86
N TYR A 373 -13.30 24.41 18.58
CA TYR A 373 -11.83 24.50 18.77
C TYR A 373 -11.36 25.82 19.39
N GLY A 374 -12.22 26.49 20.15
CA GLY A 374 -11.97 27.79 20.75
C GLY A 374 -12.20 28.98 19.80
N ILE A 375 -12.65 28.73 18.57
CA ILE A 375 -13.14 29.77 17.65
C ILE A 375 -14.60 30.06 18.00
N THR A 376 -14.88 31.31 18.29
CA THR A 376 -16.19 31.78 18.75
C THR A 376 -17.14 32.07 17.58
N GLU A 377 -18.45 32.14 17.86
CA GLU A 377 -19.45 32.53 16.87
C GLU A 377 -19.22 33.94 16.34
N THR A 378 -18.74 34.85 17.19
CA THR A 378 -18.39 36.23 16.78
C THR A 378 -17.25 36.21 15.76
N GLU A 379 -16.21 35.41 15.98
CA GLU A 379 -15.10 35.27 15.04
C GLU A 379 -15.57 34.65 13.71
N VAL A 380 -16.45 33.65 13.75
CA VAL A 380 -17.07 33.07 12.54
C VAL A 380 -17.85 34.14 11.75
N ASN A 381 -18.66 34.96 12.42
CA ASN A 381 -19.41 36.04 11.77
C ASN A 381 -18.48 37.08 11.18
N ASN A 382 -17.44 37.48 11.91
CA ASN A 382 -16.42 38.42 11.39
C ASN A 382 -15.71 37.88 10.14
N VAL A 383 -15.39 36.59 10.11
CA VAL A 383 -14.82 35.94 8.91
C VAL A 383 -15.82 36.00 7.74
N ARG A 384 -17.10 35.66 7.98
CA ARG A 384 -18.13 35.69 6.94
C ARG A 384 -18.30 37.10 6.35
N GLU A 385 -18.29 38.12 7.20
CA GLU A 385 -18.37 39.52 6.77
C GLU A 385 -17.13 39.94 5.99
N ALA A 386 -15.92 39.70 6.54
CA ALA A 386 -14.66 40.06 5.91
C ALA A 386 -14.49 39.43 4.52
N MET A 387 -14.93 38.20 4.35
CA MET A 387 -14.86 37.46 3.08
C MET A 387 -16.09 37.68 2.17
N SER A 388 -17.05 38.48 2.57
CA SER A 388 -18.30 38.74 1.83
C SER A 388 -19.01 37.44 1.41
N LEU A 389 -19.28 36.57 2.37
CA LEU A 389 -19.88 35.26 2.13
C LEU A 389 -21.42 35.35 2.15
N SER A 390 -22.06 34.72 1.17
CA SER A 390 -23.50 34.44 1.19
C SER A 390 -23.83 33.26 2.13
N GLU A 391 -25.11 33.02 2.42
CA GLU A 391 -25.56 31.91 3.25
C GLU A 391 -25.16 30.56 2.64
N SER A 392 -25.13 30.46 1.30
CA SER A 392 -24.75 29.22 0.59
C SER A 392 -23.24 28.99 0.51
N ASP A 393 -22.42 29.95 0.92
CA ASP A 393 -20.96 29.87 0.81
C ASP A 393 -20.35 29.31 2.10
N ALA A 394 -19.35 28.46 1.94
CA ALA A 394 -18.48 27.99 3.00
C ALA A 394 -17.12 28.69 2.96
N PHE A 395 -16.38 28.59 4.04
CA PHE A 395 -14.98 29.01 4.10
C PHE A 395 -14.10 27.96 4.75
N ILE A 396 -12.83 28.00 4.41
CA ILE A 396 -11.74 27.22 5.00
C ILE A 396 -10.74 28.18 5.62
N LEU A 397 -10.27 27.87 6.82
CA LEU A 397 -9.16 28.57 7.48
C LEU A 397 -7.96 27.64 7.58
N CYS A 398 -6.78 28.17 7.26
CA CYS A 398 -5.50 27.49 7.46
C CYS A 398 -4.58 28.37 8.31
N VAL A 399 -4.01 27.78 9.37
CA VAL A 399 -3.10 28.48 10.29
C VAL A 399 -1.73 27.86 10.15
N ALA A 400 -0.82 28.57 9.49
CA ALA A 400 0.55 28.11 9.21
C ALA A 400 1.42 29.31 8.75
N PRO A 401 2.75 29.16 8.54
CA PRO A 401 3.54 30.14 7.81
C PRO A 401 2.89 30.47 6.45
N SER A 402 2.91 31.74 6.03
CA SER A 402 2.14 32.24 4.88
C SER A 402 2.28 31.36 3.62
N TRP A 403 3.51 31.04 3.22
CA TRP A 403 3.78 30.20 2.04
C TRP A 403 3.18 28.81 2.14
N GLN A 404 3.18 28.22 3.33
CA GLN A 404 2.66 26.88 3.58
C GLN A 404 1.13 26.88 3.64
N ALA A 405 0.52 27.90 4.24
CA ALA A 405 -0.92 28.09 4.26
C ALA A 405 -1.48 28.29 2.84
N GLU A 406 -0.80 29.06 1.99
CA GLU A 406 -1.17 29.21 0.57
C GLU A 406 -1.12 27.91 -0.19
N LEU A 407 -0.04 27.12 -0.05
CA LEU A 407 0.11 25.81 -0.68
C LEU A 407 -0.98 24.83 -0.22
N ALA A 408 -1.29 24.84 1.09
CA ALA A 408 -2.34 24.01 1.66
C ALA A 408 -3.72 24.40 1.11
N LEU A 409 -4.04 25.70 1.04
CA LEU A 409 -5.32 26.19 0.52
C LEU A 409 -5.45 25.99 -0.99
N GLU A 410 -4.36 26.05 -1.76
CA GLU A 410 -4.37 25.66 -3.16
C GLU A 410 -4.75 24.18 -3.33
N SER A 411 -4.15 23.29 -2.52
CA SER A 411 -4.46 21.86 -2.53
C SER A 411 -5.92 21.60 -2.14
N VAL A 412 -6.44 22.32 -1.14
CA VAL A 412 -7.85 22.29 -0.74
C VAL A 412 -8.77 22.70 -1.88
N LEU A 413 -8.44 23.80 -2.56
CA LEU A 413 -9.23 24.32 -3.69
C LEU A 413 -9.29 23.33 -4.84
N LEU A 414 -8.16 22.73 -5.19
CA LEU A 414 -8.10 21.70 -6.24
C LEU A 414 -8.98 20.49 -5.88
N ARG A 415 -8.99 20.09 -4.61
CA ARG A 415 -9.85 19.00 -4.12
C ARG A 415 -11.33 19.42 -4.13
N ALA A 416 -11.66 20.66 -3.77
CA ALA A 416 -13.01 21.19 -3.84
C ALA A 416 -13.53 21.26 -5.29
N ARG A 417 -12.70 21.71 -6.24
CA ARG A 417 -13.02 21.65 -7.68
C ARG A 417 -13.26 20.23 -8.17
N ALA A 418 -12.47 19.28 -7.68
CA ALA A 418 -12.64 17.85 -8.01
C ALA A 418 -13.99 17.29 -7.54
N ALA A 419 -14.66 17.90 -6.54
CA ALA A 419 -16.00 17.49 -6.10
C ALA A 419 -17.09 17.73 -7.15
N TYR A 420 -16.86 18.55 -8.16
CA TYR A 420 -17.74 18.71 -9.33
C TYR A 420 -17.62 17.58 -10.35
N HIS A 421 -16.72 16.64 -10.14
CA HIS A 421 -16.44 15.52 -11.02
C HIS A 421 -16.58 14.20 -10.28
N ARG A 422 -16.50 13.11 -11.02
CA ARG A 422 -16.27 11.81 -10.45
C ARG A 422 -14.99 11.84 -9.61
N ILE A 423 -15.01 11.20 -8.44
CA ILE A 423 -13.80 11.15 -7.62
C ILE A 423 -12.60 10.74 -8.48
N PRO A 424 -11.42 11.32 -8.26
CA PRO A 424 -10.23 10.93 -9.01
C PRO A 424 -9.79 9.51 -8.64
N GLY A 425 -9.25 8.79 -9.61
CA GLY A 425 -8.50 7.57 -9.36
C GLY A 425 -7.26 7.89 -8.54
N GLU A 426 -7.15 7.30 -7.37
CA GLU A 426 -6.09 7.61 -6.41
C GLU A 426 -5.69 6.40 -5.57
N VAL A 427 -4.50 6.48 -4.99
CA VAL A 427 -4.02 5.56 -3.96
C VAL A 427 -4.40 6.15 -2.59
N ARG A 428 -4.95 5.30 -1.72
CA ARG A 428 -5.37 5.67 -0.37
C ARG A 428 -4.77 4.71 0.66
N ASN A 429 -4.58 5.18 1.88
CA ASN A 429 -4.16 4.34 3.00
C ASN A 429 -5.31 4.16 4.00
N VAL A 430 -5.44 2.97 4.56
CA VAL A 430 -6.31 2.73 5.71
C VAL A 430 -5.83 3.57 6.89
N VAL A 431 -6.78 4.19 7.61
CA VAL A 431 -6.47 4.99 8.80
C VAL A 431 -6.25 4.06 9.98
N ILE A 432 -5.01 4.02 10.47
CA ILE A 432 -4.64 3.31 11.69
C ILE A 432 -4.42 4.36 12.79
N ARG A 433 -5.20 4.28 13.87
CA ARG A 433 -5.05 5.14 15.04
C ARG A 433 -4.37 4.39 16.16
N LYS A 434 -3.26 4.93 16.68
CA LYS A 434 -2.55 4.35 17.81
C LYS A 434 -3.49 4.30 19.04
N GLY A 435 -3.70 3.09 19.58
CA GLY A 435 -4.53 2.87 20.75
C GLY A 435 -6.06 2.90 20.54
N ALA A 436 -6.52 2.98 19.28
CA ALA A 436 -7.94 2.86 18.94
C ALA A 436 -8.13 1.76 17.87
N PRO A 437 -9.27 1.06 17.86
CA PRO A 437 -9.57 0.12 16.78
C PRO A 437 -9.64 0.87 15.45
N GLU A 438 -9.20 0.20 14.39
CA GLU A 438 -9.32 0.70 13.02
C GLU A 438 -10.79 0.91 12.68
N ASP A 439 -11.12 2.04 12.07
CA ASP A 439 -12.49 2.35 11.67
C ASP A 439 -12.80 1.98 10.21
N GLY A 440 -11.80 1.50 9.48
CA GLY A 440 -11.91 1.11 8.07
C GLY A 440 -11.94 2.27 7.09
N THR A 441 -11.83 3.52 7.56
CA THR A 441 -11.75 4.69 6.68
C THR A 441 -10.37 4.84 6.06
N THR A 442 -10.29 5.61 4.96
CA THR A 442 -9.04 5.81 4.23
C THR A 442 -8.74 7.29 4.05
N THR A 443 -7.47 7.62 3.83
CA THR A 443 -7.01 8.96 3.45
C THR A 443 -6.28 8.91 2.12
N ALA A 444 -6.44 9.96 1.30
CA ALA A 444 -5.75 10.09 0.03
C ALA A 444 -4.23 10.19 0.25
N MET A 445 -3.47 9.46 -0.55
CA MET A 445 -2.02 9.40 -0.50
C MET A 445 -1.40 10.09 -1.72
N ARG A 446 -1.81 9.67 -2.92
CA ARG A 446 -1.29 10.18 -4.20
C ARG A 446 -2.23 9.81 -5.35
N PRO A 447 -2.13 10.46 -6.52
CA PRO A 447 -2.81 10.01 -7.73
C PRO A 447 -2.40 8.59 -8.14
N LEU A 448 -3.24 7.89 -8.88
CA LEU A 448 -2.84 6.64 -9.55
C LEU A 448 -1.72 6.93 -10.56
N PRO A 449 -0.73 6.02 -10.69
CA PRO A 449 0.33 6.17 -11.68
C PRO A 449 -0.23 6.10 -13.10
N SER A 450 0.43 6.82 -14.01
CA SER A 450 0.14 6.77 -15.44
C SER A 450 0.89 5.65 -16.17
N GLY A 451 0.55 5.39 -17.43
CA GLY A 451 1.26 4.42 -18.27
C GLY A 451 2.73 4.78 -18.55
N ALA A 452 3.14 6.05 -18.34
CA ALA A 452 4.53 6.49 -18.46
C ALA A 452 5.44 6.00 -17.30
N ARG A 453 4.89 5.26 -16.35
CA ARG A 453 5.62 4.78 -15.17
C ARG A 453 6.61 3.65 -15.47
N MET A 454 6.40 2.87 -16.52
CA MET A 454 7.18 1.67 -16.82
C MET A 454 7.89 1.79 -18.16
N TYR A 455 9.18 1.39 -18.19
CA TYR A 455 10.00 1.29 -19.39
C TYR A 455 11.04 0.15 -19.25
N PRO A 456 11.59 -0.39 -20.37
CA PRO A 456 12.50 -1.53 -20.33
C PRO A 456 13.77 -1.27 -19.49
N GLU A 457 14.16 -2.27 -18.70
CA GLU A 457 15.47 -2.33 -18.04
C GLU A 457 16.45 -3.03 -18.96
N THR A 458 17.35 -2.27 -19.56
CA THR A 458 18.27 -2.78 -20.58
C THR A 458 19.52 -3.44 -20.00
N ASP A 459 19.83 -3.18 -18.72
CA ASP A 459 21.02 -3.75 -18.05
C ASP A 459 20.78 -5.19 -17.58
N VAL A 460 19.52 -5.63 -17.54
CA VAL A 460 19.15 -7.02 -17.24
C VAL A 460 18.87 -7.77 -18.53
N GLN A 461 19.56 -8.89 -18.74
CA GLN A 461 19.35 -9.73 -19.93
C GLN A 461 17.95 -10.32 -19.96
N ILE A 462 17.35 -10.40 -21.14
CA ILE A 462 16.07 -11.07 -21.37
C ILE A 462 16.24 -12.56 -21.06
N LEU A 463 15.34 -13.09 -20.22
CA LEU A 463 15.32 -14.50 -19.89
C LEU A 463 14.28 -15.20 -20.76
N ASN A 464 14.75 -16.09 -21.63
CA ASN A 464 13.89 -16.93 -22.45
C ASN A 464 13.53 -18.22 -21.68
N LEU A 465 12.25 -18.46 -21.52
CA LEU A 465 11.76 -19.66 -20.83
C LEU A 465 11.89 -20.89 -21.75
N LYS A 466 12.66 -21.88 -21.32
CA LYS A 466 12.73 -23.19 -21.99
C LYS A 466 11.49 -24.01 -21.65
N SER A 467 10.89 -24.67 -22.65
CA SER A 467 9.72 -25.54 -22.44
C SER A 467 9.99 -26.63 -21.41
N SER A 468 11.21 -27.23 -21.43
CA SER A 468 11.62 -28.25 -20.47
C SER A 468 11.58 -27.76 -19.02
N ARG A 469 11.99 -26.51 -18.75
CA ARG A 469 11.90 -25.93 -17.40
C ARG A 469 10.46 -25.78 -16.93
N TRP A 470 9.58 -25.32 -17.81
CA TRP A 470 8.15 -25.21 -17.49
C TRP A 470 7.50 -26.56 -17.27
N GLU A 471 7.80 -27.57 -18.10
CA GLU A 471 7.31 -28.93 -17.96
C GLU A 471 7.78 -29.58 -16.65
N GLU A 472 9.04 -29.38 -16.28
CA GLU A 472 9.61 -29.86 -15.02
C GLU A 472 8.87 -29.26 -13.81
N ILE A 473 8.68 -27.94 -13.79
CA ILE A 473 7.94 -27.25 -12.72
C ILE A 473 6.51 -27.76 -12.65
N ASN A 474 5.82 -27.83 -13.79
CA ASN A 474 4.41 -28.23 -13.84
C ASN A 474 4.20 -29.71 -13.44
N SER A 475 5.22 -30.54 -13.61
CA SER A 475 5.20 -31.96 -13.20
C SER A 475 5.49 -32.15 -11.69
N ASN A 476 6.11 -31.17 -11.04
CA ASN A 476 6.57 -31.27 -9.65
C ASN A 476 5.91 -30.21 -8.75
N LEU A 477 4.63 -29.93 -8.96
CA LEU A 477 3.91 -28.94 -8.14
C LEU A 477 3.84 -29.38 -6.67
N PRO A 478 4.01 -28.43 -5.73
CA PRO A 478 3.85 -28.70 -4.31
C PRO A 478 2.43 -29.18 -3.99
N MET A 479 2.31 -30.02 -2.97
CA MET A 479 1.01 -30.42 -2.47
C MET A 479 0.27 -29.20 -1.90
N ASN A 480 -1.02 -29.11 -2.21
CA ASN A 480 -1.89 -28.12 -1.55
C ASN A 480 -2.25 -28.57 -0.12
N LYS A 481 -2.86 -27.68 0.66
CA LYS A 481 -3.24 -27.93 2.06
C LYS A 481 -4.11 -29.19 2.22
N GLU A 482 -5.04 -29.45 1.32
CA GLU A 482 -5.93 -30.59 1.35
C GLU A 482 -5.16 -31.92 1.12
N GLN A 483 -4.29 -31.95 0.14
CA GLN A 483 -3.43 -33.11 -0.13
C GLN A 483 -2.49 -33.41 1.06
N ARG A 484 -1.95 -32.38 1.71
CA ARG A 484 -1.11 -32.51 2.91
C ARG A 484 -1.93 -33.04 4.09
N LEU A 485 -3.16 -32.57 4.26
CA LEU A 485 -4.09 -33.07 5.27
C LEU A 485 -4.36 -34.57 5.06
N LEU A 486 -4.75 -34.95 3.84
CA LEU A 486 -4.99 -36.35 3.48
C LEU A 486 -3.75 -37.24 3.66
N ARG A 487 -2.55 -36.70 3.42
CA ARG A 487 -1.29 -37.39 3.66
C ARG A 487 -1.08 -37.70 5.14
N LEU A 488 -1.34 -36.71 6.03
CA LEU A 488 -1.15 -36.90 7.48
C LEU A 488 -2.23 -37.78 8.12
N GLN A 489 -3.45 -37.76 7.60
CA GLN A 489 -4.54 -38.62 8.09
C GLN A 489 -4.27 -40.13 7.95
N LYS A 490 -3.29 -40.51 7.17
CA LYS A 490 -2.85 -41.94 7.04
C LYS A 490 -2.11 -42.44 8.26
N TYR A 491 -1.64 -41.57 9.14
CA TYR A 491 -0.88 -41.89 10.33
C TYR A 491 -1.75 -41.81 11.58
N ASP A 492 -1.46 -42.63 12.59
CA ASP A 492 -2.19 -42.63 13.87
C ASP A 492 -1.75 -41.46 14.74
N ILE A 493 -2.19 -40.26 14.37
CA ILE A 493 -2.00 -38.98 15.12
C ILE A 493 -3.33 -38.28 15.29
N SER A 494 -3.44 -37.46 16.32
CA SER A 494 -4.69 -36.73 16.61
C SER A 494 -4.92 -35.55 15.63
N ASN A 495 -6.18 -35.16 15.43
CA ASN A 495 -6.50 -34.00 14.59
C ASN A 495 -5.78 -32.72 15.07
N ASN A 496 -5.65 -32.51 16.38
CA ASN A 496 -4.91 -31.36 16.92
C ASN A 496 -3.42 -31.39 16.53
N GLN A 497 -2.81 -32.58 16.54
CA GLN A 497 -1.43 -32.74 16.07
C GLN A 497 -1.32 -32.49 14.55
N ILE A 498 -2.27 -32.97 13.75
CA ILE A 498 -2.32 -32.73 12.32
C ILE A 498 -2.38 -31.21 12.05
N GLU A 499 -3.32 -30.51 12.68
CA GLU A 499 -3.47 -29.06 12.51
C GLU A 499 -2.22 -28.29 12.95
N ALA A 500 -1.61 -28.69 14.06
CA ALA A 500 -0.39 -28.06 14.56
C ALA A 500 0.82 -28.31 13.64
N ILE A 501 0.98 -29.54 13.13
CA ILE A 501 2.03 -29.90 12.16
C ILE A 501 1.86 -29.08 10.87
N LEU A 502 0.64 -29.01 10.32
CA LEU A 502 0.35 -28.22 9.12
C LEU A 502 0.56 -26.73 9.36
N GLY A 503 0.10 -26.22 10.52
CA GLY A 503 0.25 -24.82 10.90
C GLY A 503 1.73 -24.39 11.04
N ASN A 504 2.59 -25.28 11.50
CA ASN A 504 4.03 -25.05 11.62
C ASN A 504 4.84 -25.50 10.40
N GLU A 505 4.18 -26.00 9.34
CA GLU A 505 4.83 -26.47 8.09
C GLU A 505 5.83 -27.61 8.32
N LEU A 506 5.56 -28.48 9.28
CA LEU A 506 6.40 -29.62 9.67
C LEU A 506 5.97 -30.96 9.04
N ASP A 507 4.98 -30.96 8.16
CA ASP A 507 4.41 -32.18 7.57
C ASP A 507 5.42 -32.94 6.71
N ASP A 508 6.30 -32.29 5.99
CA ASP A 508 7.37 -32.94 5.22
C ASP A 508 8.42 -33.54 6.16
N VAL A 509 8.82 -32.82 7.22
CA VAL A 509 9.75 -33.34 8.24
C VAL A 509 9.13 -34.52 8.97
N PHE A 510 7.84 -34.44 9.32
CA PHE A 510 7.13 -35.54 9.99
C PHE A 510 7.14 -36.82 9.15
N VAL A 511 6.76 -36.72 7.88
CA VAL A 511 6.69 -37.88 6.97
C VAL A 511 8.09 -38.40 6.64
N SER A 512 9.06 -37.51 6.38
CA SER A 512 10.44 -37.93 6.09
C SER A 512 11.09 -38.68 7.26
N GLY A 513 10.83 -38.22 8.50
CA GLY A 513 11.33 -38.91 9.70
C GLY A 513 10.76 -40.33 9.85
N LEU A 514 9.49 -40.52 9.58
CA LEU A 514 8.86 -41.87 9.61
C LEU A 514 9.42 -42.78 8.52
N ILE A 515 9.53 -42.27 7.28
CA ILE A 515 10.07 -43.07 6.14
C ILE A 515 11.53 -43.44 6.39
N ALA A 516 12.35 -42.52 6.86
CA ALA A 516 13.76 -42.77 7.15
C ALA A 516 13.96 -43.90 8.19
N ASN A 517 13.00 -44.04 9.10
CA ASN A 517 13.04 -45.09 10.14
C ASN A 517 12.40 -46.43 9.73
N GLU A 518 11.72 -46.51 8.58
CA GLU A 518 11.12 -47.77 8.11
C GLU A 518 12.13 -48.91 7.90
N SER A 519 13.39 -48.56 7.59
CA SER A 519 14.48 -49.52 7.39
C SER A 519 15.32 -49.74 8.65
N SER A 520 15.01 -49.07 9.76
CA SER A 520 15.75 -49.23 11.03
C SER A 520 15.19 -50.33 11.90
N SER A 521 16.01 -50.84 12.81
CA SER A 521 15.57 -51.85 13.79
C SER A 521 14.62 -51.30 14.86
N ILE A 522 14.49 -49.97 14.95
CA ILE A 522 13.60 -49.26 15.86
C ILE A 522 12.63 -48.45 15.02
N ILE A 523 11.34 -48.79 15.09
CA ILE A 523 10.29 -48.05 14.39
C ILE A 523 9.95 -46.80 15.18
N LEU A 524 10.05 -45.61 14.56
CA LEU A 524 9.64 -44.35 15.15
C LEU A 524 8.10 -44.29 15.23
N PRO A 525 7.50 -44.24 16.43
CA PRO A 525 6.04 -44.18 16.54
C PRO A 525 5.52 -42.80 16.14
N ALA A 526 4.45 -42.73 15.32
CA ALA A 526 3.93 -41.49 14.76
C ALA A 526 3.49 -40.46 15.84
N LYS A 527 2.75 -40.88 16.87
CA LYS A 527 2.29 -40.00 17.94
C LYS A 527 3.43 -39.35 18.75
N PRO A 528 4.40 -40.11 19.29
CA PRO A 528 5.57 -39.50 19.95
C PRO A 528 6.36 -38.58 19.04
N TRP A 529 6.59 -38.95 17.79
CA TRP A 529 7.30 -38.16 16.81
C TRP A 529 6.59 -36.80 16.55
N ALA A 530 5.28 -36.84 16.36
CA ALA A 530 4.47 -35.62 16.23
C ALA A 530 4.60 -34.73 17.48
N SER A 531 4.64 -35.31 18.68
CA SER A 531 4.77 -34.56 19.92
C SER A 531 6.14 -33.87 20.05
N ILE A 532 7.22 -34.60 19.68
CA ILE A 532 8.59 -34.05 19.68
C ILE A 532 8.77 -32.93 18.69
N LEU A 533 8.17 -33.02 17.50
CA LEU A 533 8.20 -31.96 16.50
C LEU A 533 7.49 -30.69 16.95
N LEU A 534 6.49 -30.85 17.81
CA LEU A 534 5.66 -29.73 18.27
C LEU A 534 6.09 -29.16 19.63
N ASP A 535 7.04 -29.81 20.33
CA ASP A 535 7.57 -29.34 21.59
C ASP A 535 8.79 -28.39 21.42
N ASN A 536 9.41 -27.98 22.52
CA ASN A 536 10.54 -27.08 22.53
C ASN A 536 11.92 -27.78 22.45
N SER A 537 11.97 -29.11 22.25
CA SER A 537 13.21 -29.88 22.28
C SER A 537 14.31 -29.32 21.37
N ARG A 538 13.95 -28.94 20.15
CA ARG A 538 14.88 -28.32 19.18
C ARG A 538 15.48 -27.02 19.70
N SER A 539 14.66 -26.16 20.29
CA SER A 539 15.09 -24.90 20.88
C SER A 539 15.95 -25.11 22.13
N GLU A 540 15.66 -26.13 22.94
CA GLU A 540 16.47 -26.48 24.10
C GLU A 540 17.86 -26.98 23.70
N ILE A 541 17.96 -27.80 22.66
CA ILE A 541 19.24 -28.25 22.11
C ILE A 541 20.04 -27.07 21.58
N ALA A 542 19.40 -26.20 20.80
CA ALA A 542 20.02 -24.99 20.27
C ALA A 542 20.61 -24.11 21.38
N ASN A 543 19.84 -23.85 22.43
CA ASN A 543 20.28 -23.05 23.57
C ASN A 543 21.44 -23.71 24.34
N LYS A 544 21.40 -25.04 24.54
CA LYS A 544 22.48 -25.78 25.23
C LYS A 544 23.77 -25.85 24.43
N SER A 545 23.70 -25.82 23.12
CA SER A 545 24.84 -25.89 22.20
C SER A 545 25.32 -24.52 21.71
N ASP A 546 24.72 -23.43 22.17
CA ASP A 546 24.96 -22.06 21.69
C ASP A 546 24.93 -21.97 20.15
N THR A 547 23.94 -22.62 19.55
CA THR A 547 23.77 -22.75 18.12
C THR A 547 22.40 -22.19 17.70
N PRO A 548 22.28 -21.49 16.57
CA PRO A 548 20.98 -21.07 16.07
C PRO A 548 20.04 -22.27 15.88
N VAL A 549 18.76 -22.11 16.21
CA VAL A 549 17.74 -23.19 16.09
C VAL A 549 17.68 -23.74 14.67
N SER A 550 17.88 -22.90 13.65
CA SER A 550 17.93 -23.31 12.25
C SER A 550 19.03 -24.34 11.95
N ASN A 551 20.11 -24.33 12.69
CA ASN A 551 21.27 -25.19 12.49
C ASN A 551 21.17 -26.53 13.25
N VAL A 552 20.13 -26.73 14.05
CA VAL A 552 19.87 -28.03 14.72
C VAL A 552 19.05 -28.90 13.76
N PRO A 553 19.65 -30.00 13.21
CA PRO A 553 18.91 -30.87 12.28
C PRO A 553 17.77 -31.60 12.99
N TRP A 554 16.67 -31.82 12.28
CA TRP A 554 15.52 -32.55 12.80
C TRP A 554 15.87 -34.04 13.07
N GLU A 555 16.82 -34.58 12.33
CA GLU A 555 17.33 -35.95 12.45
C GLU A 555 17.95 -36.25 13.83
N LEU A 556 18.36 -35.20 14.56
CA LEU A 556 18.84 -35.36 15.96
C LEU A 556 17.71 -35.67 16.94
N LEU A 557 16.46 -35.42 16.56
CA LEU A 557 15.28 -35.64 17.40
C LEU A 557 14.52 -36.89 17.03
N ALA A 558 14.75 -37.42 15.82
CA ALA A 558 14.17 -38.69 15.33
C ALA A 558 14.99 -39.89 15.78
#